data_dfc8b1e8d9df393ad8a9d64d25c2b74d
#
_entry.id   dfc8b1e8d9df393ad8a9d64d25c2b74d
#
_cell.length_a   1.000
_cell.length_b   1.000
_cell.length_c   1.000
_cell.angle_alpha   90.00
_cell.angle_beta   90.00
_cell.angle_gamma   90.00
#
_symmetry.space_group_name_H-M   'P 1'
#
loop_
_entity.id
_entity.type
_entity.pdbx_description
1 polymer ?
#
loop_
_entity_poly.entity_id
_entity_poly.type
_entity_poly.pdbx_seq_one_letter_code
_entity_poly.pdbx_strand_id
1 'polypeptide(L)'
;VQILGNVLDIGQPSDDTVKTASLQANAVTGAKLNTDIISAQTALTAEPADTDEFLVSDAGTLKRIDYSLIKGGGGLVHIKTQTVSSAVSSVDFVHGTSDVTFDSTYKRYKVIYGNLNVSGSGIRVGLQFRKSSDSSFDTGNNYSWAGLGREDDADNHEGDNTGDSRISLSPRNVAHSSAQNSMGEFILSEVGNTTRYKGLAGYTGGHGGNGVSEMFICGGAYESTNAVDGFRLIPYSGNIDTVTVTLFGISEG
;
A
#
# COMPACT_ATOMS: atom_id res chain seq x y z
N VAL A 1 23.35 74.89 23.94
CA VAL A 1 22.89 74.42 22.61
C VAL A 1 21.87 73.30 22.85
N GLN A 2 20.61 73.69 22.69
CA GLN A 2 19.52 72.70 22.79
C GLN A 2 19.43 72.01 21.44
N ILE A 3 19.85 70.79 21.38
CA ILE A 3 19.58 69.94 20.24
C ILE A 3 18.12 69.53 20.36
N LEU A 4 17.25 70.28 19.68
CA LEU A 4 15.91 69.80 19.38
C LEU A 4 16.08 68.54 18.56
N GLY A 5 15.75 67.43 19.18
CA GLY A 5 15.83 66.11 18.53
C GLY A 5 14.96 66.16 17.27
N ASN A 6 15.59 66.31 16.12
CA ASN A 6 15.04 65.73 14.91
C ASN A 6 14.80 64.30 15.21
N VAL A 7 13.60 63.85 15.03
CA VAL A 7 13.34 62.39 14.84
C VAL A 7 14.36 61.98 13.79
N LEU A 8 15.42 61.31 14.21
CA LEU A 8 16.27 60.60 13.27
C LEU A 8 15.31 59.69 12.51
N ASP A 9 15.01 60.08 11.28
CA ASP A 9 14.52 59.11 10.30
C ASP A 9 15.66 58.10 10.16
N ILE A 10 15.62 57.14 11.04
CA ILE A 10 16.50 55.98 10.95
C ILE A 10 15.96 55.23 9.75
N GLY A 11 16.46 55.64 8.58
CA GLY A 11 16.16 54.96 7.31
C GLY A 11 16.28 53.45 7.45
N GLN A 12 15.91 52.73 6.45
CA GLN A 12 16.03 51.27 6.45
C GLN A 12 17.41 50.87 6.98
N PRO A 13 17.49 49.93 7.94
CA PRO A 13 18.78 49.41 8.38
C PRO A 13 19.57 48.95 7.16
N SER A 14 20.85 49.23 7.11
CA SER A 14 21.73 48.71 6.07
C SER A 14 21.74 47.17 6.16
N ASP A 15 22.07 46.52 5.06
CA ASP A 15 22.19 45.04 5.01
C ASP A 15 23.06 44.55 6.17
N ASP A 16 22.66 43.45 6.78
CA ASP A 16 23.31 42.78 7.91
C ASP A 16 23.39 43.59 9.24
N THR A 17 22.72 44.73 9.34
CA THR A 17 22.74 45.54 10.58
C THR A 17 21.67 45.17 11.61
N VAL A 18 20.60 44.50 11.21
CA VAL A 18 19.56 44.00 12.13
C VAL A 18 20.05 42.71 12.79
N LYS A 19 20.61 42.84 13.98
CA LYS A 19 21.05 41.68 14.79
C LYS A 19 19.88 41.13 15.61
N THR A 20 19.98 39.84 16.02
CA THR A 20 18.98 39.22 16.87
C THR A 20 18.63 40.03 18.11
N ALA A 21 19.63 40.65 18.74
CA ALA A 21 19.43 41.54 19.89
C ALA A 21 18.67 42.84 19.55
N SER A 22 18.54 43.20 18.28
CA SER A 22 17.78 44.37 17.83
C SER A 22 16.29 44.10 17.68
N LEU A 23 15.88 42.84 17.73
CA LEU A 23 14.50 42.40 17.69
C LEU A 23 14.04 42.11 19.12
N GLN A 24 13.04 42.87 19.59
CA GLN A 24 12.41 42.60 20.88
C GLN A 24 11.64 41.27 20.83
N ALA A 25 11.46 40.63 21.99
CA ALA A 25 10.61 39.46 22.09
C ALA A 25 9.21 39.78 21.51
N ASN A 26 8.70 38.87 20.69
CA ASN A 26 7.40 38.98 19.98
C ASN A 26 7.31 40.11 18.95
N ALA A 27 8.43 40.70 18.53
CA ALA A 27 8.43 41.80 17.53
C ALA A 27 8.00 41.29 16.13
N VAL A 28 8.29 40.05 15.78
CA VAL A 28 7.88 39.42 14.52
C VAL A 28 6.59 38.65 14.74
N THR A 29 5.49 39.20 14.30
CA THR A 29 4.15 38.57 14.35
C THR A 29 3.73 38.10 12.95
N GLY A 30 2.64 37.32 12.85
CA GLY A 30 2.09 36.88 11.55
C GLY A 30 1.82 38.06 10.59
N ALA A 31 1.43 39.25 11.10
CA ALA A 31 1.23 40.45 10.30
C ALA A 31 2.53 41.05 9.75
N LYS A 32 3.69 40.64 10.24
CA LYS A 32 5.03 41.08 9.78
C LYS A 32 5.64 40.10 8.78
N LEU A 33 5.06 38.91 8.64
CA LEU A 33 5.47 37.94 7.64
C LEU A 33 4.72 38.21 6.33
N ASN A 34 5.43 38.13 5.21
CA ASN A 34 4.79 38.20 3.91
C ASN A 34 3.89 36.98 3.72
N THR A 35 2.75 37.16 3.05
CA THR A 35 1.80 36.06 2.77
C THR A 35 2.38 34.95 1.88
N ASP A 36 3.44 35.26 1.15
CA ASP A 36 4.14 34.34 0.25
C ASP A 36 5.41 33.68 0.84
N ILE A 37 5.65 33.86 2.16
CA ILE A 37 6.85 33.34 2.84
C ILE A 37 7.05 31.82 2.63
N ILE A 38 5.97 31.10 2.36
CA ILE A 38 6.00 29.67 2.02
C ILE A 38 5.91 29.49 0.51
N SER A 39 4.95 30.13 -0.13
CA SER A 39 4.65 29.91 -1.56
C SER A 39 5.73 30.44 -2.51
N ALA A 40 6.56 31.39 -2.06
CA ALA A 40 7.69 31.89 -2.83
C ALA A 40 8.94 30.97 -2.74
N GLN A 41 8.93 29.96 -1.89
CA GLN A 41 10.05 29.02 -1.79
C GLN A 41 10.02 27.97 -2.91
N THR A 42 11.18 27.40 -3.20
CA THR A 42 11.25 26.28 -4.15
C THR A 42 10.45 25.10 -3.61
N ALA A 43 9.54 24.58 -4.44
CA ALA A 43 8.70 23.44 -4.06
C ALA A 43 9.54 22.18 -3.85
N LEU A 44 9.28 21.47 -2.77
CA LEU A 44 9.74 20.09 -2.60
C LEU A 44 8.94 19.21 -3.56
N THR A 45 9.62 18.48 -4.45
CA THR A 45 8.99 17.65 -5.50
C THR A 45 9.00 16.15 -5.17
N ALA A 46 9.60 15.77 -4.04
CA ALA A 46 9.63 14.41 -3.52
C ALA A 46 8.91 14.35 -2.16
N GLU A 47 8.62 13.14 -1.70
CA GLU A 47 8.11 12.94 -0.35
C GLU A 47 9.14 13.46 0.67
N PRO A 48 8.70 14.20 1.72
CA PRO A 48 9.61 14.64 2.78
C PRO A 48 10.30 13.46 3.46
N ALA A 49 11.54 13.63 3.84
CA ALA A 49 12.24 12.65 4.68
C ALA A 49 11.65 12.65 6.09
N ASP A 50 11.75 11.52 6.78
CA ASP A 50 11.21 11.37 8.15
C ASP A 50 11.77 12.39 9.14
N THR A 51 12.96 12.91 8.87
CA THR A 51 13.65 13.93 9.67
C THR A 51 13.38 15.37 9.23
N ASP A 52 12.58 15.58 8.16
CA ASP A 52 12.18 16.92 7.76
C ASP A 52 11.24 17.52 8.80
N GLU A 53 11.44 18.79 9.12
CA GLU A 53 10.81 19.44 10.25
C GLU A 53 9.77 20.48 9.79
N PHE A 54 8.67 20.55 10.51
CA PHE A 54 7.60 21.54 10.31
C PHE A 54 7.41 22.36 11.58
N LEU A 55 7.07 23.64 11.42
CA LEU A 55 6.67 24.48 12.53
C LEU A 55 5.19 24.28 12.85
N VAL A 56 4.89 24.03 14.12
CA VAL A 56 3.52 23.87 14.61
C VAL A 56 3.29 24.75 15.84
N SER A 57 2.04 25.16 16.05
CA SER A 57 1.62 25.80 17.29
C SER A 57 1.02 24.73 18.22
N ASP A 58 1.73 24.42 19.28
CA ASP A 58 1.26 23.52 20.34
C ASP A 58 0.77 24.34 21.53
N ALA A 59 -0.54 24.43 21.70
CA ALA A 59 -1.20 25.24 22.75
C ALA A 59 -0.67 26.69 22.79
N GLY A 60 -0.40 27.30 21.64
CA GLY A 60 0.11 28.67 21.54
C GLY A 60 1.63 28.79 21.63
N THR A 61 2.35 27.70 21.83
CA THR A 61 3.82 27.67 21.81
C THR A 61 4.31 27.14 20.46
N LEU A 62 5.21 27.88 19.82
CA LEU A 62 5.82 27.45 18.57
C LEU A 62 6.80 26.33 18.84
N LYS A 63 6.58 25.18 18.17
CA LYS A 63 7.44 24.00 18.23
C LYS A 63 7.74 23.49 16.83
N ARG A 64 8.78 22.69 16.70
CA ARG A 64 9.02 21.87 15.51
C ARG A 64 8.43 20.48 15.69
N ILE A 65 8.04 19.85 14.61
CA ILE A 65 7.61 18.45 14.57
C ILE A 65 8.23 17.80 13.33
N ASP A 66 8.75 16.59 13.51
CA ASP A 66 9.32 15.81 12.42
C ASP A 66 8.20 15.23 11.54
N TYR A 67 8.46 15.10 10.23
CA TYR A 67 7.51 14.52 9.28
C TYR A 67 7.06 13.11 9.70
N SER A 68 7.95 12.31 10.28
CA SER A 68 7.64 10.98 10.82
C SER A 68 6.46 10.96 11.79
N LEU A 69 6.21 12.06 12.51
CA LEU A 69 5.10 12.19 13.46
C LEU A 69 3.81 12.76 12.84
N ILE A 70 3.89 13.31 11.62
CA ILE A 70 2.75 13.91 10.92
C ILE A 70 2.23 12.96 9.84
N LYS A 71 3.11 12.23 9.19
CA LYS A 71 2.71 11.21 8.23
C LYS A 71 1.88 10.17 8.95
N GLY A 72 0.62 10.02 8.54
CA GLY A 72 -0.39 9.23 9.23
C GLY A 72 0.14 7.97 9.90
N GLY A 73 0.10 7.96 11.22
CA GLY A 73 0.39 6.79 12.03
C GLY A 73 -0.79 5.84 11.99
N GLY A 74 -0.60 4.65 11.48
CA GLY A 74 -1.59 3.58 11.43
C GLY A 74 -2.53 3.65 10.21
N GLY A 75 -2.72 2.53 9.59
CA GLY A 75 -3.59 2.40 8.42
C GLY A 75 -2.96 1.62 7.27
N LEU A 76 -3.50 1.83 6.09
CA LEU A 76 -2.98 1.25 4.87
C LEU A 76 -1.89 2.17 4.27
N VAL A 77 -0.67 1.66 4.21
CA VAL A 77 0.44 2.31 3.52
C VAL A 77 0.51 1.75 2.11
N HIS A 78 0.27 2.58 1.10
CA HIS A 78 0.39 2.16 -0.30
C HIS A 78 1.84 1.75 -0.59
N ILE A 79 2.01 0.57 -1.17
CA ILE A 79 3.34 0.06 -1.56
C ILE A 79 3.45 0.10 -3.08
N LYS A 80 2.57 -0.62 -3.79
CA LYS A 80 2.65 -0.76 -5.24
C LYS A 80 1.30 -1.05 -5.86
N THR A 81 1.04 -0.42 -7.01
CA THR A 81 -0.04 -0.81 -7.92
C THR A 81 0.56 -1.34 -9.21
N GLN A 82 0.09 -2.49 -9.67
CA GLN A 82 0.41 -3.07 -10.96
C GLN A 82 -0.87 -3.20 -11.78
N THR A 83 -0.81 -2.79 -13.04
CA THR A 83 -1.92 -2.92 -14.00
C THR A 83 -1.45 -3.77 -15.17
N VAL A 84 -2.18 -4.83 -15.43
CA VAL A 84 -2.00 -5.72 -16.58
C VAL A 84 -3.08 -5.36 -17.61
N SER A 85 -2.66 -5.08 -18.83
CA SER A 85 -3.52 -4.80 -19.99
C SER A 85 -3.20 -5.69 -21.19
N SER A 86 -2.27 -6.62 -21.03
CA SER A 86 -1.89 -7.64 -22.01
C SER A 86 -1.64 -8.94 -21.29
N ALA A 87 -2.06 -10.05 -21.85
CA ALA A 87 -2.02 -11.37 -21.24
C ALA A 87 -0.65 -11.74 -20.64
N VAL A 88 -0.63 -12.12 -19.36
CA VAL A 88 0.55 -12.58 -18.61
C VAL A 88 0.28 -13.88 -17.90
N SER A 89 1.31 -14.67 -17.66
CA SER A 89 1.19 -15.95 -16.94
C SER A 89 1.03 -15.77 -15.42
N SER A 90 1.49 -14.64 -14.87
CA SER A 90 1.35 -14.27 -13.45
C SER A 90 1.53 -12.78 -13.23
N VAL A 91 1.11 -12.29 -12.07
CA VAL A 91 1.39 -10.93 -11.58
C VAL A 91 2.18 -11.05 -10.30
N ASP A 92 3.44 -10.65 -10.35
CA ASP A 92 4.42 -10.91 -9.31
C ASP A 92 4.73 -9.64 -8.49
N PHE A 93 4.66 -9.75 -7.18
CA PHE A 93 5.13 -8.73 -6.22
C PHE A 93 6.33 -9.30 -5.47
N VAL A 94 7.52 -8.78 -5.78
CA VAL A 94 8.79 -9.28 -5.23
C VAL A 94 9.50 -8.14 -4.52
N HIS A 95 9.87 -8.36 -3.26
CA HIS A 95 10.62 -7.39 -2.44
C HIS A 95 11.87 -6.89 -3.17
N GLY A 96 12.12 -5.59 -3.09
CA GLY A 96 13.26 -4.94 -3.73
C GLY A 96 13.15 -4.80 -5.26
N THR A 97 12.04 -5.23 -5.87
CA THR A 97 11.80 -5.06 -7.31
C THR A 97 10.75 -3.99 -7.53
N SER A 98 11.06 -2.97 -8.33
CA SER A 98 10.11 -1.89 -8.68
C SER A 98 9.40 -1.27 -7.48
N ASP A 99 10.16 -0.94 -6.44
CA ASP A 99 9.70 -0.31 -5.19
C ASP A 99 8.74 -1.17 -4.33
N VAL A 100 8.68 -2.47 -4.57
CA VAL A 100 7.89 -3.36 -3.72
C VAL A 100 8.61 -3.60 -2.39
N THR A 101 7.95 -3.25 -1.28
CA THR A 101 8.34 -3.64 0.08
C THR A 101 7.44 -4.80 0.53
N PHE A 102 8.01 -6.01 0.62
CA PHE A 102 7.31 -7.20 1.08
C PHE A 102 8.25 -8.08 1.90
N ASP A 103 8.40 -7.70 3.17
CA ASP A 103 9.33 -8.31 4.13
C ASP A 103 8.72 -8.24 5.55
N SER A 104 9.54 -8.11 6.58
CA SER A 104 9.09 -7.96 7.97
C SER A 104 8.75 -6.51 8.39
N THR A 105 8.80 -5.52 7.49
CA THR A 105 8.45 -4.12 7.79
C THR A 105 7.01 -4.00 8.28
N TYR A 106 6.11 -4.74 7.65
CA TYR A 106 4.72 -4.84 8.08
C TYR A 106 4.42 -6.27 8.53
N LYS A 107 3.70 -6.44 9.64
CA LYS A 107 3.25 -7.76 10.09
C LYS A 107 2.16 -8.33 9.22
N ARG A 108 1.37 -7.46 8.60
CA ARG A 108 0.28 -7.82 7.70
C ARG A 108 0.32 -6.95 6.45
N TYR A 109 -0.11 -7.54 5.35
CA TYR A 109 -0.25 -6.86 4.07
C TYR A 109 -1.69 -7.03 3.59
N LYS A 110 -2.24 -5.98 2.97
CA LYS A 110 -3.52 -6.04 2.30
C LYS A 110 -3.30 -5.93 0.80
N VAL A 111 -3.95 -6.82 0.05
CA VAL A 111 -3.98 -6.79 -1.40
C VAL A 111 -5.41 -6.54 -1.84
N ILE A 112 -5.60 -5.57 -2.72
CA ILE A 112 -6.89 -5.28 -3.36
C ILE A 112 -6.69 -5.46 -4.85
N TYR A 113 -7.61 -6.14 -5.51
CA TYR A 113 -7.56 -6.30 -6.95
C TYR A 113 -8.94 -6.09 -7.58
N GLY A 114 -8.93 -5.62 -8.81
CA GLY A 114 -10.11 -5.44 -9.62
C GLY A 114 -9.82 -5.55 -11.10
N ASN A 115 -10.84 -5.54 -11.91
CA ASN A 115 -10.74 -5.73 -13.35
C ASN A 115 -10.01 -7.04 -13.73
N LEU A 116 -10.18 -8.07 -12.90
CA LEU A 116 -9.55 -9.36 -13.14
C LEU A 116 -10.31 -10.15 -14.19
N ASN A 117 -9.64 -10.43 -15.30
CA ASN A 117 -10.09 -11.33 -16.36
C ASN A 117 -8.99 -12.34 -16.69
N VAL A 118 -9.41 -13.54 -17.06
CA VAL A 118 -8.54 -14.64 -17.47
C VAL A 118 -8.87 -15.12 -18.87
N SER A 119 -7.95 -15.82 -19.50
CA SER A 119 -8.00 -16.18 -20.93
C SER A 119 -9.08 -17.22 -21.32
N GLY A 120 -9.87 -17.73 -20.38
CA GLY A 120 -10.89 -18.71 -20.67
C GLY A 120 -11.84 -19.02 -19.52
N SER A 121 -12.95 -19.67 -19.85
CA SER A 121 -13.95 -20.12 -18.89
C SER A 121 -13.43 -21.22 -17.98
N GLY A 122 -13.92 -21.28 -16.73
CA GLY A 122 -13.58 -22.34 -15.77
C GLY A 122 -12.20 -22.18 -15.12
N ILE A 123 -11.51 -21.06 -15.36
CA ILE A 123 -10.18 -20.82 -14.81
C ILE A 123 -10.33 -20.16 -13.44
N ARG A 124 -9.67 -20.73 -12.45
CA ARG A 124 -9.48 -20.16 -11.11
C ARG A 124 -8.19 -19.36 -11.05
N VAL A 125 -8.11 -18.45 -10.11
CA VAL A 125 -6.88 -17.74 -9.78
C VAL A 125 -6.48 -18.07 -8.35
N GLY A 126 -5.21 -18.28 -8.14
CA GLY A 126 -4.62 -18.57 -6.83
C GLY A 126 -3.41 -17.71 -6.53
N LEU A 127 -2.90 -17.89 -5.32
CA LEU A 127 -1.71 -17.19 -4.83
C LEU A 127 -0.61 -18.22 -4.52
N GLN A 128 0.60 -17.88 -4.93
CA GLN A 128 1.83 -18.57 -4.52
C GLN A 128 2.77 -17.60 -3.84
N PHE A 129 3.48 -18.07 -2.82
CA PHE A 129 4.53 -17.29 -2.16
C PHE A 129 5.90 -17.57 -2.78
N ARG A 130 6.77 -16.55 -2.70
CA ARG A 130 8.17 -16.64 -3.07
C ARG A 130 9.00 -16.82 -1.81
N LYS A 131 9.82 -17.87 -1.79
CA LYS A 131 10.74 -18.14 -0.67
C LYS A 131 11.93 -17.20 -0.75
N SER A 132 12.26 -16.55 0.34
CA SER A 132 13.45 -15.68 0.42
C SER A 132 14.76 -16.49 0.38
N SER A 133 14.74 -17.74 0.80
CA SER A 133 15.92 -18.60 0.89
C SER A 133 16.55 -18.98 -0.46
N ASP A 134 15.74 -19.14 -1.49
CA ASP A 134 16.18 -19.57 -2.83
C ASP A 134 15.66 -18.67 -3.95
N SER A 135 14.98 -17.59 -3.60
CA SER A 135 14.41 -16.61 -4.54
C SER A 135 13.47 -17.24 -5.58
N SER A 136 12.78 -18.31 -5.24
CA SER A 136 11.84 -19.01 -6.13
C SER A 136 10.41 -19.03 -5.56
N PHE A 137 9.42 -19.01 -6.47
CA PHE A 137 8.04 -19.28 -6.07
C PHE A 137 7.88 -20.75 -5.71
N ASP A 138 7.26 -21.01 -4.56
CA ASP A 138 7.00 -22.37 -4.15
C ASP A 138 5.84 -22.97 -4.97
N THR A 139 6.14 -24.01 -5.73
CA THR A 139 5.19 -24.74 -6.55
C THR A 139 4.89 -26.15 -6.00
N GLY A 140 5.43 -26.45 -4.80
CA GLY A 140 5.19 -27.70 -4.10
C GLY A 140 3.83 -27.74 -3.40
N ASN A 141 3.52 -28.90 -2.86
CA ASN A 141 2.24 -29.17 -2.17
C ASN A 141 2.28 -28.64 -0.71
N ASN A 142 2.63 -27.38 -0.55
CA ASN A 142 2.81 -26.71 0.75
C ASN A 142 1.69 -25.73 1.07
N TYR A 143 0.57 -25.81 0.40
CA TYR A 143 -0.56 -24.91 0.61
C TYR A 143 -1.81 -25.67 1.01
N SER A 144 -2.56 -25.10 1.94
CA SER A 144 -3.92 -25.51 2.25
C SER A 144 -4.86 -24.33 2.13
N TRP A 145 -6.08 -24.58 1.74
CA TRP A 145 -7.10 -23.55 1.62
C TRP A 145 -8.49 -24.14 1.77
N ALA A 146 -9.43 -23.30 2.23
CA ALA A 146 -10.85 -23.58 2.24
C ALA A 146 -11.62 -22.33 1.88
N GLY A 147 -12.78 -22.49 1.31
CA GLY A 147 -13.65 -21.36 0.99
C GLY A 147 -15.09 -21.76 0.74
N LEU A 148 -15.95 -20.76 0.88
CA LEU A 148 -17.39 -20.87 0.69
C LEU A 148 -17.86 -19.71 -0.18
N GLY A 149 -18.66 -19.99 -1.16
CA GLY A 149 -19.24 -18.99 -2.05
C GLY A 149 -20.70 -19.28 -2.39
N ARG A 150 -21.30 -18.26 -3.02
CA ARG A 150 -22.66 -18.33 -3.52
C ARG A 150 -22.78 -17.62 -4.87
N GLU A 151 -23.57 -18.20 -5.74
CA GLU A 151 -23.99 -17.62 -7.02
C GLU A 151 -25.43 -17.07 -6.92
N ASP A 152 -25.79 -16.16 -7.81
CA ASP A 152 -27.13 -15.54 -7.85
C ASP A 152 -28.23 -16.50 -8.31
N ASP A 153 -27.89 -17.61 -8.96
CA ASP A 153 -28.77 -18.72 -9.28
C ASP A 153 -29.07 -19.67 -8.09
N ALA A 154 -28.62 -19.29 -6.89
CA ALA A 154 -28.77 -19.98 -5.62
C ALA A 154 -27.86 -21.20 -5.41
N ASP A 155 -26.91 -21.46 -6.30
CA ASP A 155 -25.90 -22.50 -6.08
C ASP A 155 -24.89 -22.07 -5.01
N ASN A 156 -24.62 -22.98 -4.09
CA ASN A 156 -23.55 -22.82 -3.12
C ASN A 156 -22.28 -23.51 -3.64
N HIS A 157 -21.14 -22.86 -3.45
CA HIS A 157 -19.85 -23.43 -3.78
C HIS A 157 -19.02 -23.59 -2.52
N GLU A 158 -18.54 -24.79 -2.31
CA GLU A 158 -17.54 -25.11 -1.30
C GLU A 158 -16.29 -25.63 -2.02
N GLY A 159 -15.14 -25.32 -1.45
CA GLY A 159 -13.89 -25.88 -1.92
C GLY A 159 -12.87 -25.85 -0.83
N ASP A 160 -12.13 -26.94 -0.74
CA ASP A 160 -11.00 -27.07 0.15
C ASP A 160 -9.92 -27.92 -0.53
N ASN A 161 -8.71 -27.73 -0.10
CA ASN A 161 -7.60 -28.61 -0.47
C ASN A 161 -6.49 -28.54 0.59
N THR A 162 -5.89 -29.68 0.85
CA THR A 162 -4.67 -29.80 1.64
C THR A 162 -3.57 -30.37 0.75
N GLY A 163 -2.39 -29.72 0.77
CA GLY A 163 -1.30 -30.13 -0.11
C GLY A 163 -1.48 -29.64 -1.55
N ASP A 164 -2.05 -28.46 -1.76
CA ASP A 164 -2.12 -27.80 -3.07
C ASP A 164 -0.79 -27.08 -3.38
N SER A 165 -0.63 -26.70 -4.64
CA SER A 165 0.50 -25.91 -5.11
C SER A 165 0.26 -24.39 -4.98
N ARG A 166 -0.90 -23.96 -4.52
CA ARG A 166 -1.32 -22.56 -4.33
C ARG A 166 -2.55 -22.43 -3.44
N ILE A 167 -2.79 -21.26 -2.86
CA ILE A 167 -4.04 -20.94 -2.19
C ILE A 167 -5.04 -20.48 -3.25
N SER A 168 -6.21 -21.10 -3.35
CA SER A 168 -7.27 -20.66 -4.27
C SER A 168 -7.92 -19.38 -3.75
N LEU A 169 -8.00 -18.36 -4.60
CA LEU A 169 -8.66 -17.07 -4.32
C LEU A 169 -10.08 -17.02 -4.89
N SER A 170 -10.42 -17.92 -5.79
CA SER A 170 -11.73 -17.99 -6.42
C SER A 170 -12.27 -19.42 -6.47
N PRO A 171 -13.60 -19.62 -6.41
CA PRO A 171 -14.16 -20.97 -6.32
C PRO A 171 -14.09 -21.73 -7.63
N ARG A 172 -14.39 -21.07 -8.74
CA ARG A 172 -14.52 -21.69 -10.06
C ARG A 172 -14.12 -20.78 -11.20
N ASN A 173 -14.94 -19.80 -11.50
CA ASN A 173 -14.92 -19.08 -12.76
C ASN A 173 -14.63 -17.60 -12.54
N VAL A 174 -13.38 -17.21 -12.67
CA VAL A 174 -13.08 -15.79 -12.81
C VAL A 174 -13.63 -15.27 -14.15
N ALA A 175 -13.97 -14.00 -14.22
CA ALA A 175 -14.38 -13.32 -15.45
C ALA A 175 -13.40 -13.61 -16.60
N HIS A 176 -13.91 -13.83 -17.81
CA HIS A 176 -13.09 -14.15 -18.99
C HIS A 176 -13.52 -13.40 -20.25
N SER A 177 -14.40 -12.43 -20.14
CA SER A 177 -14.82 -11.58 -21.24
C SER A 177 -14.78 -10.11 -20.87
N SER A 178 -14.68 -9.22 -21.84
CA SER A 178 -14.56 -7.78 -21.63
C SER A 178 -15.75 -7.13 -20.91
N ALA A 179 -16.92 -7.79 -20.90
CA ALA A 179 -18.11 -7.32 -20.19
C ALA A 179 -18.18 -7.80 -18.74
N GLN A 180 -17.31 -8.71 -18.34
CA GLN A 180 -17.28 -9.32 -17.02
C GLN A 180 -16.14 -8.71 -16.19
N ASN A 181 -16.28 -8.77 -14.86
CA ASN A 181 -15.27 -8.26 -13.94
C ASN A 181 -15.30 -9.05 -12.66
N SER A 182 -14.13 -9.56 -12.26
CA SER A 182 -13.92 -10.11 -10.93
C SER A 182 -13.02 -9.17 -10.13
N MET A 183 -13.34 -9.02 -8.85
CA MET A 183 -12.61 -8.19 -7.90
C MET A 183 -12.55 -8.84 -6.53
N GLY A 184 -11.62 -8.40 -5.70
CA GLY A 184 -11.54 -8.92 -4.35
C GLY A 184 -10.44 -8.27 -3.54
N GLU A 185 -10.32 -8.77 -2.32
CA GLU A 185 -9.23 -8.40 -1.44
C GLU A 185 -8.86 -9.54 -0.51
N PHE A 186 -7.62 -9.52 -0.05
CA PHE A 186 -7.16 -10.46 0.97
C PHE A 186 -6.06 -9.84 1.83
N ILE A 187 -5.92 -10.39 3.03
CA ILE A 187 -4.86 -10.04 3.97
C ILE A 187 -3.87 -11.20 4.04
N LEU A 188 -2.59 -10.87 3.96
CA LEU A 188 -1.47 -11.78 4.19
C LEU A 188 -0.84 -11.47 5.54
N SER A 189 -0.49 -12.50 6.30
CA SER A 189 0.14 -12.38 7.60
C SER A 189 1.39 -13.23 7.73
N GLU A 190 2.26 -12.86 8.67
CA GLU A 190 3.46 -13.61 9.08
C GLU A 190 4.51 -13.80 7.96
N VAL A 191 4.55 -12.90 6.96
CA VAL A 191 5.39 -13.09 5.75
C VAL A 191 6.89 -13.20 6.06
N GLY A 192 7.42 -12.41 6.98
CA GLY A 192 8.81 -12.48 7.42
C GLY A 192 9.08 -13.51 8.54
N ASN A 193 8.06 -14.21 9.02
CA ASN A 193 8.19 -15.11 10.17
C ASN A 193 8.83 -16.44 9.75
N THR A 194 9.79 -16.91 10.56
CA THR A 194 10.51 -18.18 10.34
C THR A 194 10.08 -19.30 11.28
N THR A 195 9.04 -19.10 12.09
CA THR A 195 8.51 -20.11 13.03
C THR A 195 7.02 -20.39 12.84
N ARG A 196 6.32 -19.58 12.04
CA ARG A 196 4.89 -19.70 11.78
C ARG A 196 4.60 -19.85 10.29
N TYR A 197 3.51 -20.47 9.98
CA TYR A 197 2.95 -20.52 8.63
C TYR A 197 2.41 -19.13 8.23
N LYS A 198 2.37 -18.87 6.92
CA LYS A 198 1.83 -17.62 6.38
C LYS A 198 0.34 -17.80 6.13
N GLY A 199 -0.46 -16.91 6.69
CA GLY A 199 -1.91 -16.94 6.58
C GLY A 199 -2.43 -16.03 5.48
N LEU A 200 -3.53 -16.45 4.87
CA LEU A 200 -4.34 -15.65 3.95
C LEU A 200 -5.80 -15.71 4.38
N ALA A 201 -6.48 -14.58 4.34
CA ALA A 201 -7.94 -14.51 4.44
C ALA A 201 -8.48 -13.38 3.58
N GLY A 202 -9.56 -13.63 2.85
CA GLY A 202 -10.12 -12.64 1.95
C GLY A 202 -11.38 -13.10 1.22
N TYR A 203 -11.73 -12.34 0.20
CA TYR A 203 -12.86 -12.68 -0.66
C TYR A 203 -12.62 -12.26 -2.11
N THR A 204 -13.33 -12.93 -3.01
CA THR A 204 -13.48 -12.58 -4.41
C THR A 204 -14.96 -12.46 -4.73
N GLY A 205 -15.35 -11.50 -5.54
CA GLY A 205 -16.72 -11.35 -6.03
C GLY A 205 -16.73 -10.71 -7.40
N GLY A 206 -17.87 -10.75 -8.04
CA GLY A 206 -18.08 -10.12 -9.33
C GLY A 206 -18.98 -10.95 -10.24
N HIS A 207 -18.93 -10.68 -11.53
CA HIS A 207 -19.64 -11.45 -12.53
C HIS A 207 -18.70 -12.50 -13.11
N GLY A 208 -18.93 -13.76 -12.75
CA GLY A 208 -18.08 -14.88 -13.12
C GLY A 208 -18.15 -15.25 -14.60
N GLY A 209 -17.21 -16.12 -15.00
CA GLY A 209 -17.10 -16.59 -16.37
C GLY A 209 -18.25 -17.49 -16.84
N ASN A 210 -19.07 -17.98 -15.93
CA ASN A 210 -20.31 -18.75 -16.21
C ASN A 210 -21.54 -17.87 -16.48
N GLY A 211 -21.40 -16.54 -16.36
CA GLY A 211 -22.48 -15.61 -16.63
C GLY A 211 -23.36 -15.27 -15.43
N VAL A 212 -22.97 -15.67 -14.22
CA VAL A 212 -23.67 -15.38 -12.97
C VAL A 212 -22.85 -14.47 -12.08
N SER A 213 -23.50 -13.75 -11.17
CA SER A 213 -22.82 -13.00 -10.13
C SER A 213 -22.47 -13.93 -8.98
N GLU A 214 -21.24 -13.82 -8.50
CA GLU A 214 -20.74 -14.72 -7.47
C GLU A 214 -19.96 -13.98 -6.38
N MET A 215 -19.91 -14.57 -5.20
CA MET A 215 -19.04 -14.17 -4.10
C MET A 215 -18.42 -15.40 -3.46
N PHE A 216 -17.15 -15.33 -3.14
CA PHE A 216 -16.40 -16.38 -2.48
C PHE A 216 -15.54 -15.83 -1.35
N ILE A 217 -15.72 -16.35 -0.15
CA ILE A 217 -14.85 -16.06 1.00
C ILE A 217 -13.84 -17.19 1.09
N CYS A 218 -12.57 -16.86 1.17
CA CYS A 218 -11.49 -17.85 1.22
C CYS A 218 -10.54 -17.58 2.38
N GLY A 219 -9.97 -18.65 2.89
CA GLY A 219 -8.86 -18.64 3.81
C GLY A 219 -7.87 -19.74 3.46
N GLY A 220 -6.62 -19.54 3.78
CA GLY A 220 -5.59 -20.55 3.50
C GLY A 220 -4.29 -20.26 4.21
N ALA A 221 -3.41 -21.22 4.13
CA ALA A 221 -2.07 -21.15 4.69
C ALA A 221 -1.02 -21.66 3.69
N TYR A 222 0.13 -21.04 3.73
CA TYR A 222 1.36 -21.62 3.22
C TYR A 222 2.04 -22.36 4.38
N GLU A 223 2.04 -23.67 4.32
CA GLU A 223 2.47 -24.59 5.37
C GLU A 223 3.99 -24.75 5.40
N SER A 224 4.69 -23.62 5.39
CA SER A 224 6.12 -23.55 5.49
C SER A 224 6.53 -22.46 6.48
N THR A 225 7.54 -22.73 7.26
CA THR A 225 8.16 -21.76 8.17
C THR A 225 9.22 -20.88 7.48
N ASN A 226 9.53 -21.13 6.21
CA ASN A 226 10.45 -20.24 5.47
C ASN A 226 9.88 -18.81 5.40
N ALA A 227 10.73 -17.82 5.62
CA ALA A 227 10.37 -16.45 5.30
C ALA A 227 10.08 -16.30 3.81
N VAL A 228 9.13 -15.44 3.48
CA VAL A 228 8.78 -15.14 2.08
C VAL A 228 9.07 -13.66 1.78
N ASP A 229 9.53 -13.40 0.58
CA ASP A 229 9.89 -12.07 0.09
C ASP A 229 9.09 -11.68 -1.17
N GLY A 230 8.00 -12.37 -1.42
CA GLY A 230 7.09 -12.06 -2.52
C GLY A 230 5.91 -12.99 -2.59
N PHE A 231 4.97 -12.61 -3.42
CA PHE A 231 3.83 -13.45 -3.82
C PHE A 231 3.50 -13.19 -5.28
N ARG A 232 2.75 -14.09 -5.89
CA ARG A 232 2.16 -13.87 -7.20
C ARG A 232 0.71 -14.31 -7.26
N LEU A 233 -0.07 -13.60 -8.06
CA LEU A 233 -1.36 -14.07 -8.56
C LEU A 233 -1.10 -14.90 -9.80
N ILE A 234 -1.64 -16.11 -9.84
CA ILE A 234 -1.41 -17.06 -10.92
C ILE A 234 -2.71 -17.80 -11.25
N PRO A 235 -3.12 -17.88 -12.52
CA PRO A 235 -4.25 -18.69 -12.90
C PRO A 235 -3.89 -20.19 -12.81
N TYR A 236 -4.90 -21.05 -12.63
CA TYR A 236 -4.69 -22.48 -12.61
C TYR A 236 -4.34 -23.04 -14.00
N SER A 237 -4.72 -22.32 -15.04
CA SER A 237 -4.32 -22.57 -16.45
C SER A 237 -4.46 -21.28 -17.26
N GLY A 238 -3.83 -21.21 -18.43
CA GLY A 238 -3.92 -20.03 -19.30
C GLY A 238 -3.21 -18.81 -18.72
N ASN A 239 -3.77 -17.63 -18.97
CA ASN A 239 -3.20 -16.32 -18.63
C ASN A 239 -4.18 -15.45 -17.84
N ILE A 240 -3.66 -14.43 -17.17
CA ILE A 240 -4.40 -13.25 -16.71
C ILE A 240 -4.36 -12.25 -17.86
N ASP A 241 -5.52 -11.89 -18.40
CA ASP A 241 -5.63 -10.96 -19.53
C ASP A 241 -5.64 -9.52 -19.07
N THR A 242 -6.37 -9.23 -17.99
CA THR A 242 -6.38 -7.92 -17.33
C THR A 242 -6.46 -8.07 -15.82
N VAL A 243 -5.86 -7.15 -15.10
CA VAL A 243 -6.07 -6.95 -13.67
C VAL A 243 -5.39 -5.65 -13.22
N THR A 244 -5.96 -4.98 -12.23
CA THR A 244 -5.25 -3.98 -11.43
C THR A 244 -5.13 -4.51 -10.01
N VAL A 245 -3.90 -4.61 -9.50
CA VAL A 245 -3.59 -5.12 -8.17
C VAL A 245 -2.85 -4.07 -7.39
N THR A 246 -3.32 -3.76 -6.19
CA THR A 246 -2.65 -2.83 -5.28
C THR A 246 -2.27 -3.54 -3.99
N LEU A 247 -1.00 -3.41 -3.62
CA LEU A 247 -0.42 -3.90 -2.38
C LEU A 247 -0.29 -2.76 -1.38
N PHE A 248 -0.74 -3.00 -0.16
CA PHE A 248 -0.59 -2.12 0.99
C PHE A 248 0.08 -2.85 2.15
N GLY A 249 0.94 -2.14 2.89
CA GLY A 249 1.34 -2.52 4.23
C GLY A 249 0.29 -2.07 5.25
N ILE A 250 0.03 -2.88 6.28
CA ILE A 250 -0.82 -2.49 7.40
C ILE A 250 0.10 -2.04 8.53
N SER A 251 0.11 -0.74 8.79
CA SER A 251 0.84 -0.19 9.92
C SER A 251 0.06 -0.44 11.21
N GLU A 252 0.72 -1.02 12.20
CA GLU A 252 0.14 -1.27 13.53
C GLU A 252 0.61 -0.16 14.48
N GLY A 253 0.18 1.07 14.26
CA GLY A 253 0.45 2.26 15.08
C GLY A 253 1.53 2.21 16.14
#